data_cf17652aa8e897b16c227c03327c9cc2
#
_entry.id   cf17652aa8e897b16c227c03327c9cc2
#
_cell.length_a   1.000
_cell.length_b   1.000
_cell.length_c   1.000
_cell.angle_alpha   90.00
_cell.angle_beta   90.00
_cell.angle_gamma   90.00
#
_symmetry.space_group_name_H-M   'P 1'
#
loop_
_entity.id
_entity.type
_entity.pdbx_description
1 polymer ?
#
loop_
_entity_poly.entity_id
_entity_poly.type
_entity_poly.pdbx_seq_one_letter_code
_entity_poly.pdbx_strand_id
1 'polypeptide(L)'
;MSEEFFIQGNEACAKGALKAGCRFFAGYPITPSTEVAETLARELPKVGGAFVQMEDEIASAGAIIGGSWGGSKSMTATSGPGISLMQENIGYAFISETPIVIVNVQRGSPSTGQPTMAAQADMMQARWGSHGDYEPIALSPSSVQEFFDFTIKAFNLAEQYRTCLLYTSPSPRD
;
A
#
# COMPACT_ATOMS: atom_id res chain seq x y z
N MET A 1 28.28 5.58 8.38
CA MET A 1 28.41 5.01 7.02
C MET A 1 27.01 4.73 6.52
N SER A 2 26.63 5.24 5.33
CA SER A 2 25.39 4.87 4.67
C SER A 2 25.50 3.42 4.21
N GLU A 3 24.53 2.59 4.58
CA GLU A 3 24.46 1.21 4.16
C GLU A 3 23.74 1.19 2.79
N GLU A 4 24.38 0.64 1.77
CA GLU A 4 23.82 0.54 0.43
C GLU A 4 23.25 -0.86 0.22
N PHE A 5 22.03 -0.94 -0.34
CA PHE A 5 21.36 -2.20 -0.65
C PHE A 5 21.03 -2.27 -2.15
N PHE A 6 21.24 -3.42 -2.73
CA PHE A 6 20.74 -3.74 -4.07
C PHE A 6 19.49 -4.58 -3.92
N ILE A 7 18.31 -3.94 -4.00
CA ILE A 7 17.00 -4.56 -3.75
C ILE A 7 15.95 -4.07 -4.76
N GLN A 8 14.83 -4.76 -4.83
CA GLN A 8 13.68 -4.34 -5.66
C GLN A 8 12.87 -3.24 -4.95
N GLY A 9 12.09 -2.46 -5.73
CA GLY A 9 11.20 -1.43 -5.20
C GLY A 9 10.20 -1.95 -4.18
N ASN A 10 9.61 -3.14 -4.38
CA ASN A 10 8.70 -3.76 -3.41
C ASN A 10 9.37 -4.03 -2.05
N GLU A 11 10.61 -4.52 -2.06
CA GLU A 11 11.38 -4.73 -0.81
C GLU A 11 11.74 -3.40 -0.15
N ALA A 12 12.11 -2.38 -0.95
CA ALA A 12 12.37 -1.03 -0.44
C ALA A 12 11.12 -0.43 0.22
N CYS A 13 9.94 -0.58 -0.40
CA CYS A 13 8.66 -0.19 0.17
C CYS A 13 8.42 -0.87 1.54
N ALA A 14 8.57 -2.18 1.62
CA ALA A 14 8.38 -2.93 2.87
C ALA A 14 9.37 -2.47 3.96
N LYS A 15 10.65 -2.24 3.62
CA LYS A 15 11.65 -1.70 4.55
C LYS A 15 11.29 -0.28 5.00
N GLY A 16 10.80 0.57 4.08
CA GLY A 16 10.30 1.91 4.39
C GLY A 16 9.13 1.87 5.38
N ALA A 17 8.19 0.96 5.19
CA ALA A 17 7.05 0.75 6.09
C ALA A 17 7.50 0.37 7.51
N LEU A 18 8.41 -0.59 7.63
CA LEU A 18 8.99 -0.99 8.93
C LEU A 18 9.69 0.19 9.62
N LYS A 19 10.46 0.97 8.85
CA LYS A 19 11.15 2.16 9.36
C LYS A 19 10.19 3.27 9.80
N ALA A 20 9.06 3.43 9.09
CA ALA A 20 7.98 4.34 9.47
C ALA A 20 7.23 3.92 10.74
N GLY A 21 7.45 2.71 11.22
CA GLY A 21 6.77 2.16 12.39
C GLY A 21 5.51 1.37 12.06
N CYS A 22 5.33 0.91 10.84
CA CYS A 22 4.26 -0.02 10.49
C CYS A 22 4.37 -1.27 11.37
N ARG A 23 3.23 -1.67 11.98
CA ARG A 23 3.14 -2.84 12.87
C ARG A 23 1.99 -3.76 12.50
N PHE A 24 1.17 -3.38 11.54
CA PHE A 24 0.09 -4.23 11.06
C PHE A 24 0.01 -4.21 9.54
N PHE A 25 0.05 -5.39 8.95
CA PHE A 25 -0.20 -5.61 7.52
C PHE A 25 -1.29 -6.65 7.36
N ALA A 26 -2.29 -6.34 6.55
CA ALA A 26 -3.25 -7.32 6.08
C ALA A 26 -3.31 -7.25 4.56
N GLY A 27 -3.26 -8.40 3.88
CA GLY A 27 -3.25 -8.41 2.42
C GLY A 27 -3.68 -9.74 1.82
N TYR A 28 -4.07 -9.67 0.55
CA TYR A 28 -4.33 -10.81 -0.32
C TYR A 28 -3.25 -10.89 -1.40
N PRO A 29 -2.67 -12.06 -1.66
CA PRO A 29 -1.59 -12.19 -2.63
C PRO A 29 -2.04 -11.84 -4.05
N ILE A 30 -1.39 -10.86 -4.67
CA ILE A 30 -1.65 -10.46 -6.05
C ILE A 30 -0.36 -9.97 -6.71
N THR A 31 -0.07 -10.48 -7.91
CA THR A 31 1.07 -10.03 -8.73
C THR A 31 0.80 -8.61 -9.28
N PRO A 32 1.75 -7.68 -9.23
CA PRO A 32 3.17 -7.83 -8.83
C PRO A 32 3.49 -7.27 -7.43
N SER A 33 2.55 -7.21 -6.47
CA SER A 33 2.77 -6.68 -5.13
C SER A 33 3.24 -7.72 -4.10
N THR A 34 3.44 -8.97 -4.52
CA THR A 34 3.69 -10.11 -3.64
C THR A 34 4.91 -9.94 -2.75
N GLU A 35 6.01 -9.38 -3.26
CA GLU A 35 7.26 -9.21 -2.52
C GLU A 35 7.14 -8.21 -1.35
N VAL A 36 6.19 -7.26 -1.42
CA VAL A 36 5.86 -6.39 -0.26
C VAL A 36 5.32 -7.25 0.88
N ALA A 37 4.33 -8.10 0.58
CA ALA A 37 3.69 -8.99 1.54
C ALA A 37 4.69 -10.01 2.12
N GLU A 38 5.49 -10.67 1.26
CA GLU A 38 6.50 -11.65 1.69
C GLU A 38 7.55 -11.03 2.60
N THR A 39 8.02 -9.84 2.27
CA THR A 39 9.01 -9.13 3.10
C THR A 39 8.40 -8.77 4.45
N LEU A 40 7.17 -8.24 4.48
CA LEU A 40 6.51 -7.90 5.74
C LEU A 40 6.11 -9.12 6.56
N ALA A 41 5.72 -10.24 5.93
CA ALA A 41 5.47 -11.50 6.64
C ALA A 41 6.70 -11.99 7.41
N ARG A 42 7.88 -11.83 6.82
CA ARG A 42 9.15 -12.23 7.43
C ARG A 42 9.64 -11.26 8.52
N GLU A 43 9.42 -9.97 8.34
CA GLU A 43 10.05 -8.93 9.15
C GLU A 43 9.13 -8.37 10.27
N LEU A 44 7.82 -8.26 10.06
CA LEU A 44 6.90 -7.71 11.08
C LEU A 44 6.96 -8.46 12.42
N PRO A 45 6.99 -9.82 12.47
CA PRO A 45 7.08 -10.52 13.73
C PRO A 45 8.34 -10.18 14.55
N LYS A 46 9.45 -9.85 13.88
CA LYS A 46 10.72 -9.50 14.51
C LYS A 46 10.67 -8.17 15.27
N VAL A 47 9.73 -7.30 14.88
CA VAL A 47 9.55 -5.97 15.49
C VAL A 47 8.25 -5.85 16.29
N GLY A 48 7.65 -7.00 16.65
CA GLY A 48 6.40 -7.05 17.42
C GLY A 48 5.16 -6.63 16.62
N GLY A 49 5.23 -6.67 15.32
CA GLY A 49 4.09 -6.44 14.41
C GLY A 49 3.36 -7.72 14.03
N ALA A 50 2.20 -7.57 13.41
CA ALA A 50 1.37 -8.66 12.92
C ALA A 50 1.21 -8.61 11.39
N PHE A 51 1.30 -9.76 10.77
CA PHE A 51 0.99 -9.99 9.36
C PHE A 51 -0.21 -10.94 9.27
N VAL A 52 -1.21 -10.57 8.49
CA VAL A 52 -2.41 -11.39 8.27
C VAL A 52 -2.67 -11.53 6.78
N GLN A 53 -2.73 -12.76 6.30
CA GLN A 53 -3.24 -13.04 4.97
C GLN A 53 -4.76 -13.15 5.04
N MET A 54 -5.43 -12.35 4.21
CA MET A 54 -6.89 -12.31 4.12
C MET A 54 -7.39 -13.11 2.93
N GLU A 55 -8.68 -13.37 2.88
CA GLU A 55 -9.35 -14.11 1.79
C GLU A 55 -9.56 -13.27 0.52
N ASP A 56 -9.57 -11.94 0.64
CA ASP A 56 -9.69 -11.00 -0.47
C ASP A 56 -9.21 -9.58 -0.08
N GLU A 57 -9.26 -8.66 -1.04
CA GLU A 57 -8.84 -7.27 -0.83
C GLU A 57 -9.86 -6.46 -0.02
N ILE A 58 -11.14 -6.79 -0.06
CA ILE A 58 -12.17 -6.13 0.75
C ILE A 58 -11.90 -6.37 2.23
N ALA A 59 -11.68 -7.63 2.58
CA ALA A 59 -11.31 -8.03 3.95
C ALA A 59 -9.97 -7.41 4.38
N SER A 60 -9.00 -7.35 3.46
CA SER A 60 -7.69 -6.71 3.71
C SER A 60 -7.85 -5.23 4.08
N ALA A 61 -8.65 -4.49 3.33
CA ALA A 61 -8.92 -3.08 3.58
C ALA A 61 -9.64 -2.86 4.92
N GLY A 62 -10.67 -3.66 5.21
CA GLY A 62 -11.36 -3.64 6.50
C GLY A 62 -10.43 -3.93 7.68
N ALA A 63 -9.53 -4.91 7.53
CA ALA A 63 -8.58 -5.28 8.57
C ALA A 63 -7.58 -4.16 8.87
N ILE A 64 -7.01 -3.47 7.86
CA ILE A 64 -6.08 -2.35 8.10
C ILE A 64 -6.75 -1.13 8.71
N ILE A 65 -8.03 -0.87 8.40
CA ILE A 65 -8.84 0.15 9.06
C ILE A 65 -8.98 -0.19 10.56
N GLY A 66 -9.39 -1.43 10.86
CA GLY A 66 -9.47 -1.90 12.24
C GLY A 66 -8.13 -1.88 12.98
N GLY A 67 -7.05 -2.24 12.30
CA GLY A 67 -5.67 -2.17 12.84
C GLY A 67 -5.26 -0.74 13.20
N SER A 68 -5.63 0.23 12.36
CA SER A 68 -5.39 1.66 12.62
C SER A 68 -6.19 2.14 13.84
N TRP A 69 -7.45 1.75 13.96
CA TRP A 69 -8.27 2.06 15.15
C TRP A 69 -7.74 1.40 16.42
N GLY A 70 -7.10 0.24 16.29
CA GLY A 70 -6.37 -0.43 17.37
C GLY A 70 -5.04 0.24 17.76
N GLY A 71 -4.68 1.36 17.11
CA GLY A 71 -3.48 2.15 17.41
C GLY A 71 -2.22 1.71 16.67
N SER A 72 -2.35 0.86 15.66
CA SER A 72 -1.21 0.42 14.83
C SER A 72 -1.12 1.22 13.54
N LYS A 73 0.08 1.62 13.13
CA LYS A 73 0.30 2.03 11.74
C LYS A 73 0.09 0.82 10.84
N SER A 74 -0.91 0.92 9.96
CA SER A 74 -1.46 -0.18 9.18
C SER A 74 -1.32 0.05 7.69
N MET A 75 -1.05 -1.01 6.95
CA MET A 75 -0.98 -0.95 5.49
C MET A 75 -1.44 -2.24 4.82
N THR A 76 -1.77 -2.12 3.55
CA THR A 76 -1.90 -3.23 2.61
C THR A 76 -1.16 -2.93 1.31
N ALA A 77 -0.89 -3.97 0.54
CA ALA A 77 -0.33 -3.85 -0.80
C ALA A 77 -1.15 -4.72 -1.77
N THR A 78 -1.48 -4.16 -2.92
CA THR A 78 -2.30 -4.80 -3.93
C THR A 78 -1.93 -4.30 -5.33
N SER A 79 -2.75 -4.63 -6.32
CA SER A 79 -2.65 -4.17 -7.70
C SER A 79 -4.02 -3.72 -8.20
N GLY A 80 -4.11 -3.12 -9.37
CA GLY A 80 -5.30 -2.50 -9.94
C GLY A 80 -6.65 -3.16 -9.65
N PRO A 81 -6.86 -4.49 -9.89
CA PRO A 81 -8.12 -5.15 -9.55
C PRO A 81 -8.45 -5.11 -8.06
N GLY A 82 -7.45 -5.25 -7.19
CA GLY A 82 -7.65 -5.16 -5.75
C GLY A 82 -8.01 -3.75 -5.28
N ILE A 83 -7.44 -2.71 -5.90
CA ILE A 83 -7.86 -1.33 -5.64
C ILE A 83 -9.33 -1.14 -6.02
N SER A 84 -9.79 -1.72 -7.12
CA SER A 84 -11.20 -1.68 -7.50
C SER A 84 -12.12 -2.28 -6.42
N LEU A 85 -11.72 -3.41 -5.84
CA LEU A 85 -12.47 -4.07 -4.76
C LEU A 85 -12.46 -3.26 -3.45
N MET A 86 -11.38 -2.52 -3.19
CA MET A 86 -11.22 -1.73 -1.95
C MET A 86 -11.96 -0.39 -1.97
N GLN A 87 -12.57 0.05 -3.07
CA GLN A 87 -13.06 1.43 -3.23
C GLN A 87 -14.04 1.88 -2.15
N GLU A 88 -14.96 1.01 -1.72
CA GLU A 88 -15.88 1.34 -0.63
C GLU A 88 -15.13 1.55 0.70
N ASN A 89 -14.21 0.66 1.02
CA ASN A 89 -13.38 0.78 2.24
C ASN A 89 -12.46 2.01 2.19
N ILE A 90 -11.96 2.38 1.00
CA ILE A 90 -11.18 3.62 0.81
C ILE A 90 -12.05 4.83 1.13
N GLY A 91 -13.26 4.90 0.57
CA GLY A 91 -14.23 5.96 0.89
C GLY A 91 -14.56 6.01 2.39
N TYR A 92 -14.76 4.83 3.00
CA TYR A 92 -15.00 4.73 4.44
C TYR A 92 -13.81 5.21 5.28
N ALA A 93 -12.58 4.90 4.88
CA ALA A 93 -11.38 5.40 5.56
C ALA A 93 -11.26 6.92 5.48
N PHE A 94 -11.69 7.53 4.37
CA PHE A 94 -11.75 9.00 4.24
C PHE A 94 -12.76 9.62 5.20
N ILE A 95 -14.01 9.16 5.18
CA ILE A 95 -15.06 9.75 6.02
C ILE A 95 -14.84 9.52 7.52
N SER A 96 -14.17 8.43 7.88
CA SER A 96 -13.82 8.10 9.27
C SER A 96 -12.46 8.68 9.72
N GLU A 97 -11.82 9.47 8.86
CA GLU A 97 -10.49 10.07 9.11
C GLU A 97 -9.46 9.04 9.61
N THR A 98 -9.44 7.86 8.99
CA THR A 98 -8.60 6.75 9.42
C THR A 98 -7.26 6.75 8.67
N PRO A 99 -6.13 6.95 9.38
CA PRO A 99 -4.81 6.95 8.75
C PRO A 99 -4.38 5.52 8.38
N ILE A 100 -4.38 5.22 7.10
CA ILE A 100 -3.90 3.95 6.52
C ILE A 100 -3.08 4.22 5.26
N VAL A 101 -2.22 3.28 4.90
CA VAL A 101 -1.45 3.32 3.65
C VAL A 101 -1.83 2.14 2.78
N ILE A 102 -2.23 2.42 1.54
CA ILE A 102 -2.53 1.41 0.53
C ILE A 102 -1.52 1.54 -0.61
N VAL A 103 -0.81 0.48 -0.89
CA VAL A 103 0.17 0.40 -1.97
C VAL A 103 -0.48 -0.26 -3.19
N ASN A 104 -0.53 0.45 -4.30
CA ASN A 104 -0.94 -0.08 -5.60
C ASN A 104 0.28 -0.31 -6.48
N VAL A 105 0.68 -1.54 -6.67
CA VAL A 105 1.70 -1.90 -7.66
C VAL A 105 1.01 -2.13 -8.99
N GLN A 106 1.13 -1.16 -9.91
CA GLN A 106 0.38 -1.14 -11.16
C GLN A 106 0.78 -2.28 -12.10
N ARG A 107 -0.17 -2.72 -12.90
CA ARG A 107 0.03 -3.77 -13.91
C ARG A 107 -0.82 -3.52 -15.14
N GLY A 108 -0.59 -4.28 -16.20
CA GLY A 108 -1.40 -4.21 -17.42
C GLY A 108 -2.89 -4.43 -17.13
N SER A 109 -3.71 -3.49 -17.54
CA SER A 109 -5.17 -3.42 -17.30
C SER A 109 -5.93 -3.25 -18.62
N PRO A 110 -7.29 -3.30 -18.68
CA PRO A 110 -8.22 -3.33 -17.56
C PRO A 110 -8.49 -4.73 -16.98
N SER A 111 -9.24 -4.79 -15.86
CA SER A 111 -9.64 -6.01 -15.13
C SER A 111 -8.42 -6.83 -14.69
N THR A 112 -8.47 -8.14 -14.76
CA THR A 112 -7.32 -9.02 -14.47
C THR A 112 -6.09 -8.63 -15.28
N GLY A 113 -6.29 -8.22 -16.53
CA GLY A 113 -5.25 -7.66 -17.39
C GLY A 113 -4.05 -8.58 -17.59
N GLN A 114 -2.87 -8.00 -17.50
CA GLN A 114 -1.59 -8.69 -17.70
C GLN A 114 -0.71 -8.54 -16.45
N PRO A 115 -0.78 -9.47 -15.49
CA PRO A 115 -0.15 -9.32 -14.17
C PRO A 115 1.37 -9.12 -14.18
N THR A 116 2.04 -9.60 -15.22
CA THR A 116 3.51 -9.51 -15.36
C THR A 116 3.98 -8.37 -16.27
N MET A 117 3.05 -7.59 -16.80
CA MET A 117 3.36 -6.47 -17.67
C MET A 117 3.26 -5.16 -16.91
N ALA A 118 4.33 -4.38 -16.90
CA ALA A 118 4.36 -3.05 -16.33
C ALA A 118 3.39 -2.11 -17.05
N ALA A 119 2.69 -1.27 -16.29
CA ALA A 119 1.80 -0.24 -16.82
C ALA A 119 1.64 0.91 -15.82
N GLN A 120 1.15 2.05 -16.30
CA GLN A 120 0.88 3.25 -15.51
C GLN A 120 -0.55 3.75 -15.81
N ALA A 121 -1.55 2.86 -15.72
CA ALA A 121 -2.93 3.15 -16.11
C ALA A 121 -3.88 3.42 -14.94
N ASP A 122 -3.43 3.24 -13.68
CA ASP A 122 -4.30 3.32 -12.50
C ASP A 122 -4.37 4.72 -11.87
N MET A 123 -3.80 5.75 -12.54
CA MET A 123 -3.74 7.11 -11.99
C MET A 123 -5.13 7.73 -11.81
N MET A 124 -6.04 7.52 -12.77
CA MET A 124 -7.42 8.03 -12.68
C MET A 124 -8.20 7.30 -11.59
N GLN A 125 -7.95 6.01 -11.37
CA GLN A 125 -8.54 5.26 -10.27
C GLN A 125 -8.09 5.78 -8.90
N ALA A 126 -6.82 6.16 -8.76
CA ALA A 126 -6.31 6.77 -7.55
C ALA A 126 -7.01 8.09 -7.23
N ARG A 127 -7.35 8.89 -8.26
CA ARG A 127 -8.00 10.19 -8.09
C ARG A 127 -9.52 10.11 -7.95
N TRP A 128 -10.18 9.23 -8.72
CA TRP A 128 -11.63 9.21 -8.91
C TRP A 128 -12.27 7.85 -8.61
N GLY A 129 -11.65 7.05 -7.75
CA GLY A 129 -12.06 5.65 -7.57
C GLY A 129 -13.35 5.46 -6.79
N SER A 130 -13.53 6.14 -5.66
CA SER A 130 -14.75 6.05 -4.86
C SER A 130 -15.76 7.14 -5.23
N HIS A 131 -16.93 7.13 -4.62
CA HIS A 131 -17.98 8.13 -4.80
C HIS A 131 -17.88 9.23 -3.72
N GLY A 132 -18.62 10.33 -3.94
CA GLY A 132 -18.64 11.47 -3.04
C GLY A 132 -17.44 12.41 -3.23
N ASP A 133 -17.38 13.43 -2.38
CA ASP A 133 -16.34 14.45 -2.42
C ASP A 133 -15.22 14.08 -1.44
N TYR A 134 -14.03 13.77 -1.94
CA TYR A 134 -12.83 13.52 -1.17
C TYR A 134 -11.57 13.83 -1.98
N GLU A 135 -10.49 14.16 -1.29
CA GLU A 135 -9.22 14.52 -1.92
C GLU A 135 -8.12 13.54 -1.49
N PRO A 136 -7.80 12.54 -2.32
CA PRO A 136 -6.77 11.58 -1.99
C PRO A 136 -5.36 12.18 -2.09
N ILE A 137 -4.50 11.87 -1.14
CA ILE A 137 -3.06 12.06 -1.28
C ILE A 137 -2.52 10.81 -1.97
N ALA A 138 -1.92 11.00 -3.14
CA ALA A 138 -1.27 9.91 -3.88
C ALA A 138 0.20 10.25 -4.12
N LEU A 139 1.09 9.27 -3.88
CA LEU A 139 2.52 9.37 -4.13
C LEU A 139 2.91 8.34 -5.19
N SER A 140 3.76 8.75 -6.14
CA SER A 140 4.28 7.85 -7.19
C SER A 140 5.80 7.96 -7.24
N PRO A 141 6.54 6.93 -6.75
CA PRO A 141 8.00 6.93 -6.80
C PRO A 141 8.50 6.64 -8.21
N SER A 142 9.69 7.17 -8.52
CA SER A 142 10.39 6.98 -9.79
C SER A 142 11.71 6.19 -9.66
N SER A 143 12.10 5.83 -8.44
CA SER A 143 13.32 5.08 -8.16
C SER A 143 13.19 4.19 -6.93
N VAL A 144 14.04 3.18 -6.80
CA VAL A 144 14.04 2.28 -5.62
C VAL A 144 14.26 3.05 -4.32
N GLN A 145 15.09 4.10 -4.33
CA GLN A 145 15.26 4.96 -3.16
C GLN A 145 13.96 5.69 -2.80
N GLU A 146 13.26 6.22 -3.79
CA GLU A 146 11.97 6.87 -3.55
C GLU A 146 10.89 5.89 -3.06
N PHE A 147 10.95 4.61 -3.43
CA PHE A 147 10.08 3.60 -2.83
C PHE A 147 10.24 3.53 -1.31
N PHE A 148 11.44 3.59 -0.82
CA PHE A 148 11.72 3.63 0.60
C PHE A 148 11.27 4.96 1.24
N ASP A 149 11.71 6.08 0.69
CA ASP A 149 11.48 7.41 1.28
C ASP A 149 10.01 7.82 1.24
N PHE A 150 9.33 7.55 0.12
CA PHE A 150 7.92 7.89 -0.03
C PHE A 150 7.01 7.00 0.80
N THR A 151 7.40 5.76 1.09
CA THR A 151 6.65 4.93 2.03
C THR A 151 6.68 5.54 3.43
N ILE A 152 7.83 6.01 3.90
CA ILE A 152 7.94 6.73 5.18
C ILE A 152 7.08 8.00 5.16
N LYS A 153 7.20 8.78 4.08
CA LYS A 153 6.41 10.00 3.88
C LYS A 153 4.90 9.71 3.85
N ALA A 154 4.49 8.60 3.23
CA ALA A 154 3.09 8.17 3.16
C ALA A 154 2.50 7.99 4.56
N PHE A 155 3.16 7.26 5.45
CA PHE A 155 2.70 7.09 6.82
C PHE A 155 2.64 8.41 7.58
N ASN A 156 3.64 9.29 7.43
CA ASN A 156 3.65 10.58 8.08
C ASN A 156 2.50 11.48 7.61
N LEU A 157 2.23 11.51 6.31
CA LEU A 157 1.12 12.29 5.75
C LEU A 157 -0.25 11.71 6.15
N ALA A 158 -0.40 10.36 6.14
CA ALA A 158 -1.63 9.71 6.58
C ALA A 158 -1.98 10.08 8.03
N GLU A 159 -1.00 10.05 8.93
CA GLU A 159 -1.16 10.44 10.34
C GLU A 159 -1.43 11.95 10.49
N GLN A 160 -0.67 12.78 9.77
CA GLN A 160 -0.79 14.23 9.84
C GLN A 160 -2.16 14.74 9.41
N TYR A 161 -2.68 14.19 8.32
CA TYR A 161 -3.95 14.61 7.73
C TYR A 161 -5.13 13.71 8.09
N ARG A 162 -4.88 12.65 8.87
CA ARG A 162 -5.88 11.64 9.27
C ARG A 162 -6.67 11.13 8.06
N THR A 163 -5.95 10.53 7.11
CA THR A 163 -6.52 10.15 5.84
C THR A 163 -5.94 8.84 5.30
N CYS A 164 -6.70 8.20 4.43
CA CYS A 164 -6.16 7.12 3.59
C CYS A 164 -5.18 7.72 2.57
N LEU A 165 -3.99 7.15 2.49
CA LEU A 165 -3.00 7.54 1.50
C LEU A 165 -2.78 6.42 0.49
N LEU A 166 -2.84 6.78 -0.79
CA LEU A 166 -2.56 5.89 -1.90
C LEU A 166 -1.10 6.05 -2.34
N TYR A 167 -0.43 4.93 -2.45
CA TYR A 167 0.95 4.87 -2.93
C TYR A 167 0.99 4.02 -4.18
N THR A 168 1.22 4.65 -5.33
CA THR A 168 1.15 3.97 -6.63
C THR A 168 2.53 3.81 -7.24
N SER A 169 2.85 2.61 -7.69
CA SER A 169 4.13 2.29 -8.32
C SER A 169 3.92 1.86 -9.77
N PRO A 170 4.73 2.36 -10.72
CA PRO A 170 4.63 1.95 -12.13
C PRO A 170 5.08 0.52 -12.39
N SER A 171 6.02 0.01 -11.63
CA SER A 171 6.47 -1.41 -11.69
C SER A 171 7.48 -1.67 -10.58
N PRO A 172 7.49 -2.87 -9.97
CA PRO A 172 8.48 -3.24 -8.96
C PRO A 172 9.85 -3.62 -9.53
N ARG A 173 9.96 -3.71 -10.85
CA ARG A 173 11.15 -4.25 -11.56
C ARG A 173 12.03 -3.19 -12.20
N ASP A 174 11.65 -1.92 -12.12
CA ASP A 174 12.40 -0.79 -12.70
C ASP A 174 13.22 -0.07 -11.63
#